data_8f0e1bd9a51dce450d4daeb02d743554
#
_entry.id   8f0e1bd9a51dce450d4daeb02d743554
#
_cell.length_a   1.000
_cell.length_b   1.000
_cell.length_c   1.000
_cell.angle_alpha   90.00
_cell.angle_beta   90.00
_cell.angle_gamma   90.00
#
_symmetry.space_group_name_H-M   'P 1'
#
loop_
_entity.id
_entity.type
_entity.pdbx_description
1 polymer ?
#
loop_
_entity_poly.entity_id
_entity_poly.type
_entity_poly.pdbx_seq_one_letter_code
_entity_poly.pdbx_strand_id
1 'polypeptide(L)'
;MRIAGIDIGSRSMELVVREPDSASGWTTTVQRRLPTTFDPVRQCRLLLEDCMPDRIVATGYGRALVQDMDLGVPVETVTEIRAHALGACHHFPQARTVLDIGGQDTKAIALLPGGKVGRFEMNDRCAAGTGKFLEYTATVFQMDVASFGAYAMLGTEAPVINSMCTVFAETEATSLMAQGVKPENIALGLHQSIVRRTVNMLRRVGLEFPLVFAGGVANNPCIRDLLARELGADSGSLLIPDEPDMGGALGAALWGATSLG
;
A
#
# COMPACT_ATOMS: atom_id res chain seq x y z
N MET A 1 23.13 -17.50 0.03
CA MET A 1 22.71 -16.54 -1.02
C MET A 1 21.71 -15.56 -0.42
N ARG A 2 21.98 -14.26 -0.53
CA ARG A 2 21.13 -13.17 0.01
C ARG A 2 20.31 -12.57 -1.13
N ILE A 3 19.01 -12.45 -0.96
CA ILE A 3 18.12 -11.88 -1.97
C ILE A 3 17.51 -10.59 -1.42
N ALA A 4 17.72 -9.50 -2.15
CA ALA A 4 17.10 -8.21 -1.86
C ALA A 4 15.86 -8.03 -2.74
N GLY A 5 14.72 -7.77 -2.13
CA GLY A 5 13.52 -7.24 -2.79
C GLY A 5 13.43 -5.74 -2.57
N ILE A 6 13.30 -4.97 -3.63
CA ILE A 6 13.16 -3.51 -3.58
C ILE A 6 11.83 -3.12 -4.21
N ASP A 7 11.03 -2.36 -3.49
CA ASP A 7 9.83 -1.70 -4.02
C ASP A 7 10.13 -0.21 -4.21
N ILE A 8 10.04 0.26 -5.44
CA ILE A 8 10.26 1.67 -5.79
C ILE A 8 8.90 2.34 -5.95
N GLY A 9 8.32 2.70 -4.81
CA GLY A 9 7.04 3.39 -4.78
C GLY A 9 7.16 4.89 -5.08
N SER A 10 6.02 5.52 -5.33
CA SER A 10 5.95 6.95 -5.62
C SER A 10 6.14 7.86 -4.38
N ARG A 11 5.96 7.32 -3.17
CA ARG A 11 6.04 8.03 -1.89
C ARG A 11 7.22 7.58 -1.05
N SER A 12 7.44 6.30 -1.02
CA SER A 12 8.53 5.64 -0.28
C SER A 12 9.11 4.50 -1.10
N MET A 13 10.29 4.11 -0.73
CA MET A 13 11.03 2.98 -1.28
C MET A 13 11.35 2.04 -0.14
N GLU A 14 11.04 0.76 -0.31
CA GLU A 14 11.17 -0.28 0.68
C GLU A 14 12.19 -1.33 0.23
N LEU A 15 12.95 -1.84 1.18
CA LEU A 15 13.90 -2.94 1.01
C LEU A 15 13.60 -4.05 2.01
N VAL A 16 13.57 -5.28 1.52
CA VAL A 16 13.59 -6.51 2.32
C VAL A 16 14.73 -7.39 1.83
N VAL A 17 15.63 -7.80 2.74
CA VAL A 17 16.66 -8.79 2.43
C VAL A 17 16.33 -10.11 3.12
N ARG A 18 16.36 -11.19 2.36
CA ARG A 18 16.16 -12.56 2.87
C ARG A 18 17.38 -13.42 2.64
N GLU A 19 17.64 -14.29 3.60
CA GLU A 19 18.72 -15.26 3.58
C GLU A 19 18.22 -16.67 3.87
N PRO A 20 18.89 -17.72 3.34
CA PRO A 20 18.58 -19.09 3.75
C PRO A 20 18.79 -19.26 5.24
N ASP A 21 17.85 -19.94 5.86
CA ASP A 21 17.87 -20.34 7.26
C ASP A 21 17.59 -21.82 7.39
N SER A 22 18.39 -22.52 8.19
CA SER A 22 18.30 -23.97 8.35
C SER A 22 17.00 -24.45 9.01
N ALA A 23 16.34 -23.61 9.79
CA ALA A 23 15.12 -23.95 10.52
C ALA A 23 13.85 -23.59 9.76
N SER A 24 13.83 -22.41 9.10
CA SER A 24 12.64 -21.88 8.43
C SER A 24 12.72 -21.84 6.90
N GLY A 25 13.84 -22.32 6.33
CA GLY A 25 14.14 -22.24 4.91
C GLY A 25 14.63 -20.86 4.48
N TRP A 26 13.93 -19.79 4.83
CA TRP A 26 14.30 -18.39 4.52
C TRP A 26 13.87 -17.45 5.63
N THR A 27 14.78 -16.59 6.09
CA THR A 27 14.51 -15.54 7.10
C THR A 27 14.74 -14.16 6.53
N THR A 28 14.00 -13.16 7.04
CA THR A 28 14.23 -11.75 6.75
C THR A 28 15.27 -11.20 7.69
N THR A 29 16.36 -10.67 7.17
CA THR A 29 17.50 -10.16 7.95
C THR A 29 17.61 -8.64 7.92
N VAL A 30 17.04 -7.98 6.90
CA VAL A 30 17.03 -6.52 6.77
C VAL A 30 15.67 -6.05 6.29
N GLN A 31 15.17 -5.00 6.93
CA GLN A 31 14.04 -4.19 6.45
C GLN A 31 14.41 -2.73 6.55
N ARG A 32 14.24 -1.97 5.47
CA ARG A 32 14.50 -0.54 5.43
C ARG A 32 13.43 0.16 4.62
N ARG A 33 13.14 1.42 4.98
CA ARG A 33 12.27 2.31 4.24
C ARG A 33 12.88 3.70 4.18
N LEU A 34 12.85 4.31 3.00
CA LEU A 34 13.25 5.69 2.76
C LEU A 34 12.16 6.42 1.96
N PRO A 35 11.99 7.74 2.13
CA PRO A 35 11.09 8.50 1.27
C PRO A 35 11.62 8.52 -0.16
N THR A 36 10.73 8.44 -1.14
CA THR A 36 11.08 8.69 -2.55
C THR A 36 11.38 10.17 -2.74
N THR A 37 12.52 10.46 -3.35
CA THR A 37 12.97 11.83 -3.65
C THR A 37 13.14 12.02 -5.16
N PHE A 38 13.56 13.22 -5.57
CA PHE A 38 13.91 13.50 -6.97
C PHE A 38 15.21 12.81 -7.45
N ASP A 39 15.94 12.15 -6.53
CA ASP A 39 17.09 11.30 -6.84
C ASP A 39 16.85 9.87 -6.33
N PRO A 40 16.00 9.09 -7.01
CA PRO A 40 15.69 7.72 -6.60
C PRO A 40 16.88 6.78 -6.76
N VAL A 41 17.83 7.08 -7.64
CA VAL A 41 19.08 6.29 -7.80
C VAL A 41 19.91 6.35 -6.53
N ARG A 42 20.10 7.54 -5.97
CA ARG A 42 20.79 7.72 -4.69
C ARG A 42 20.05 7.01 -3.56
N GLN A 43 18.73 7.09 -3.52
CA GLN A 43 17.93 6.40 -2.50
C GLN A 43 18.05 4.88 -2.60
N CYS A 44 18.06 4.29 -3.81
CA CYS A 44 18.34 2.86 -3.99
C CYS A 44 19.69 2.46 -3.41
N ARG A 45 20.74 3.25 -3.67
CA ARG A 45 22.08 2.98 -3.12
C ARG A 45 22.11 3.05 -1.60
N LEU A 46 21.44 4.03 -1.00
CA LEU A 46 21.31 4.15 0.46
C LEU A 46 20.53 2.98 1.08
N LEU A 47 19.45 2.52 0.44
CA LEU A 47 18.72 1.34 0.89
C LEU A 47 19.61 0.08 0.90
N LEU A 48 20.46 -0.08 -0.11
CA LEU A 48 21.34 -1.23 -0.29
C LEU A 48 22.66 -1.12 0.50
N GLU A 49 22.93 0.02 1.14
CA GLU A 49 24.18 0.22 1.88
C GLU A 49 24.37 -0.87 2.93
N ASP A 50 25.52 -1.52 2.95
CA ASP A 50 25.90 -2.64 3.84
C ASP A 50 25.04 -3.92 3.71
N CYS A 51 24.17 -4.01 2.72
CA CYS A 51 23.31 -5.19 2.56
C CYS A 51 23.97 -6.36 1.84
N MET A 52 24.91 -6.10 0.92
CA MET A 52 25.66 -7.10 0.13
C MET A 52 24.77 -8.24 -0.40
N PRO A 53 23.71 -7.99 -1.16
CA PRO A 53 22.90 -9.06 -1.73
C PRO A 53 23.63 -9.75 -2.89
N ASP A 54 23.34 -11.04 -3.09
CA ASP A 54 23.83 -11.79 -4.25
C ASP A 54 22.94 -11.55 -5.48
N ARG A 55 21.69 -11.10 -5.26
CA ARG A 55 20.68 -10.86 -6.28
C ARG A 55 19.66 -9.81 -5.80
N ILE A 56 19.17 -8.99 -6.72
CA ILE A 56 18.15 -7.99 -6.46
C ILE A 56 16.92 -8.29 -7.33
N VAL A 57 15.72 -8.19 -6.73
CA VAL A 57 14.45 -8.21 -7.46
C VAL A 57 13.72 -6.90 -7.19
N ALA A 58 13.47 -6.14 -8.24
CA ALA A 58 12.81 -4.84 -8.15
C ALA A 58 11.32 -4.94 -8.53
N THR A 59 10.50 -4.20 -7.80
CA THR A 59 9.08 -3.98 -8.09
C THR A 59 8.75 -2.50 -7.95
N GLY A 60 7.48 -2.14 -8.06
CA GLY A 60 7.05 -0.76 -7.95
C GLY A 60 7.08 0.00 -9.28
N TYR A 61 6.61 1.24 -9.22
CA TYR A 61 6.57 2.15 -10.36
C TYR A 61 7.97 2.36 -10.97
N GLY A 62 8.99 2.49 -10.10
CA GLY A 62 10.38 2.74 -10.51
C GLY A 62 11.24 1.50 -10.77
N ARG A 63 10.68 0.28 -10.87
CA ARG A 63 11.45 -0.97 -11.01
C ARG A 63 12.42 -0.98 -12.20
N ALA A 64 12.04 -0.35 -13.32
CA ALA A 64 12.90 -0.25 -14.50
C ALA A 64 14.18 0.53 -14.21
N LEU A 65 14.10 1.57 -13.37
CA LEU A 65 15.27 2.35 -12.96
C LEU A 65 16.34 1.47 -12.28
N VAL A 66 15.91 0.56 -11.38
CA VAL A 66 16.85 -0.33 -10.67
C VAL A 66 17.48 -1.33 -11.64
N GLN A 67 16.72 -1.80 -12.63
CA GLN A 67 17.22 -2.72 -13.65
C GLN A 67 18.32 -2.10 -14.50
N ASP A 68 18.24 -0.79 -14.75
CA ASP A 68 19.22 -0.04 -15.54
C ASP A 68 20.45 0.42 -14.72
N MET A 69 20.42 0.21 -13.38
CA MET A 69 21.56 0.55 -12.50
C MET A 69 22.62 -0.54 -12.53
N ASP A 70 23.89 -0.12 -12.64
CA ASP A 70 25.02 -1.02 -12.34
C ASP A 70 25.18 -1.14 -10.82
N LEU A 71 24.72 -2.27 -10.28
CA LEU A 71 24.76 -2.60 -8.85
C LEU A 71 25.75 -3.74 -8.54
N GLY A 72 26.49 -4.22 -9.55
CA GLY A 72 27.49 -5.29 -9.40
C GLY A 72 26.89 -6.68 -9.15
N VAL A 73 25.55 -6.82 -9.17
CA VAL A 73 24.81 -8.07 -8.96
C VAL A 73 23.65 -8.17 -9.95
N PRO A 74 23.17 -9.39 -10.26
CA PRO A 74 22.01 -9.57 -11.13
C PRO A 74 20.77 -8.86 -10.59
N VAL A 75 20.10 -8.10 -11.45
CA VAL A 75 18.82 -7.43 -11.14
C VAL A 75 17.70 -7.98 -12.02
N GLU A 76 16.62 -8.39 -11.40
CA GLU A 76 15.40 -8.82 -12.07
C GLU A 76 14.23 -7.94 -11.64
N THR A 77 13.14 -7.99 -12.39
CA THR A 77 11.91 -7.28 -12.04
C THR A 77 10.74 -8.22 -11.91
N VAL A 78 9.82 -7.87 -11.03
CA VAL A 78 8.51 -8.50 -10.88
C VAL A 78 7.43 -7.43 -10.90
N THR A 79 6.24 -7.76 -11.40
CA THR A 79 5.13 -6.80 -11.42
C THR A 79 4.62 -6.55 -10.00
N GLU A 80 4.19 -5.32 -9.70
CA GLU A 80 3.64 -4.92 -8.41
C GLU A 80 2.51 -5.86 -7.95
N ILE A 81 1.56 -6.15 -8.84
CA ILE A 81 0.43 -7.03 -8.55
C ILE A 81 0.91 -8.39 -8.02
N ARG A 82 1.94 -8.96 -8.65
CA ARG A 82 2.51 -10.25 -8.22
C ARG A 82 3.29 -10.14 -6.92
N ALA A 83 4.07 -9.09 -6.75
CA ALA A 83 4.82 -8.85 -5.53
C ALA A 83 3.88 -8.66 -4.34
N HIS A 84 2.88 -7.79 -4.42
CA HIS A 84 1.91 -7.58 -3.33
C HIS A 84 1.11 -8.85 -3.02
N ALA A 85 0.72 -9.66 -4.01
CA ALA A 85 0.07 -10.93 -3.81
C ALA A 85 0.96 -11.91 -3.02
N LEU A 86 2.24 -12.04 -3.39
CA LEU A 86 3.19 -12.91 -2.70
C LEU A 86 3.46 -12.44 -1.26
N GLY A 87 3.67 -11.15 -1.04
CA GLY A 87 3.87 -10.58 0.28
C GLY A 87 2.67 -10.80 1.21
N ALA A 88 1.47 -10.57 0.71
CA ALA A 88 0.24 -10.81 1.45
C ALA A 88 0.05 -12.29 1.82
N CYS A 89 0.25 -13.22 0.87
CA CYS A 89 0.14 -14.66 1.12
C CYS A 89 1.23 -15.19 2.05
N HIS A 90 2.39 -14.56 2.11
CA HIS A 90 3.44 -14.95 3.06
C HIS A 90 3.02 -14.68 4.51
N HIS A 91 2.44 -13.51 4.77
CA HIS A 91 1.91 -13.17 6.09
C HIS A 91 0.62 -13.94 6.42
N PHE A 92 -0.24 -14.10 5.43
CA PHE A 92 -1.58 -14.67 5.58
C PHE A 92 -1.86 -15.70 4.47
N PRO A 93 -1.41 -16.96 4.64
CA PRO A 93 -1.59 -18.00 3.61
C PRO A 93 -3.04 -18.28 3.24
N GLN A 94 -3.99 -17.93 4.11
CA GLN A 94 -5.44 -18.06 3.90
C GLN A 94 -6.06 -16.90 3.12
N ALA A 95 -5.31 -15.84 2.81
CA ALA A 95 -5.82 -14.66 2.11
C ALA A 95 -6.51 -15.02 0.79
N ARG A 96 -7.65 -14.36 0.52
CA ARG A 96 -8.42 -14.51 -0.71
C ARG A 96 -8.46 -13.25 -1.55
N THR A 97 -8.30 -12.10 -0.91
CA THR A 97 -8.25 -10.80 -1.58
C THR A 97 -7.16 -9.95 -0.94
N VAL A 98 -6.50 -9.12 -1.73
CA VAL A 98 -5.57 -8.10 -1.26
C VAL A 98 -6.10 -6.73 -1.70
N LEU A 99 -6.12 -5.81 -0.76
CA LEU A 99 -6.28 -4.39 -1.00
C LEU A 99 -4.97 -3.72 -0.61
N ASP A 100 -4.31 -3.11 -1.58
CA ASP A 100 -3.17 -2.26 -1.33
C ASP A 100 -3.52 -0.82 -1.68
N ILE A 101 -3.42 0.09 -0.72
CA ILE A 101 -3.60 1.53 -0.96
C ILE A 101 -2.27 2.23 -0.69
N GLY A 102 -1.59 2.50 -1.78
CA GLY A 102 -0.31 3.19 -1.81
C GLY A 102 -0.40 4.71 -1.77
N GLY A 103 0.73 5.36 -2.04
CA GLY A 103 0.80 6.82 -2.12
C GLY A 103 0.02 7.40 -3.28
N GLN A 104 0.17 6.86 -4.49
CA GLN A 104 -0.47 7.39 -5.71
C GLN A 104 -1.35 6.38 -6.44
N ASP A 105 -1.41 5.16 -5.96
CA ASP A 105 -2.17 4.09 -6.57
C ASP A 105 -2.98 3.28 -5.55
N THR A 106 -3.91 2.49 -6.06
CA THR A 106 -4.71 1.55 -5.27
C THR A 106 -4.86 0.28 -6.08
N LYS A 107 -4.61 -0.86 -5.46
CA LYS A 107 -4.71 -2.18 -6.08
C LYS A 107 -5.71 -3.04 -5.32
N ALA A 108 -6.64 -3.64 -6.03
CA ALA A 108 -7.52 -4.70 -5.54
C ALA A 108 -7.18 -5.99 -6.30
N ILE A 109 -6.82 -7.06 -5.59
CA ILE A 109 -6.32 -8.30 -6.19
C ILE A 109 -7.09 -9.47 -5.60
N ALA A 110 -7.83 -10.20 -6.43
CA ALA A 110 -8.42 -11.49 -6.06
C ALA A 110 -7.38 -12.60 -6.21
N LEU A 111 -7.26 -13.44 -5.19
CA LEU A 111 -6.31 -14.54 -5.14
C LEU A 111 -7.00 -15.88 -5.43
N LEU A 112 -6.38 -16.67 -6.29
CA LEU A 112 -6.73 -18.06 -6.52
C LEU A 112 -6.06 -18.97 -5.50
N PRO A 113 -6.48 -20.24 -5.36
CA PRO A 113 -5.80 -21.21 -4.50
C PRO A 113 -4.29 -21.25 -4.75
N GLY A 114 -3.52 -21.31 -3.66
CA GLY A 114 -2.06 -21.25 -3.70
C GLY A 114 -1.49 -19.84 -3.91
N GLY A 115 -2.28 -18.78 -3.67
CA GLY A 115 -1.81 -17.38 -3.72
C GLY A 115 -1.54 -16.86 -5.14
N LYS A 116 -2.03 -17.55 -6.17
CA LYS A 116 -1.90 -17.08 -7.55
C LYS A 116 -2.84 -15.89 -7.80
N VAL A 117 -2.36 -14.92 -8.57
CA VAL A 117 -3.17 -13.78 -8.97
C VAL A 117 -4.30 -14.23 -9.90
N GLY A 118 -5.53 -13.94 -9.52
CA GLY A 118 -6.73 -14.09 -10.35
C GLY A 118 -7.06 -12.81 -11.11
N ARG A 119 -8.14 -12.14 -10.71
CA ARG A 119 -8.51 -10.82 -11.23
C ARG A 119 -7.84 -9.73 -10.42
N PHE A 120 -7.54 -8.62 -11.05
CA PHE A 120 -7.11 -7.42 -10.33
C PHE A 120 -7.67 -6.17 -10.99
N GLU A 121 -7.74 -5.11 -10.20
CA GLU A 121 -8.03 -3.76 -10.64
C GLU A 121 -7.02 -2.81 -9.99
N MET A 122 -6.57 -1.83 -10.76
CA MET A 122 -5.60 -0.84 -10.32
C MET A 122 -6.08 0.57 -10.69
N ASN A 123 -5.98 1.49 -9.75
CA ASN A 123 -6.12 2.91 -9.98
C ASN A 123 -4.75 3.57 -9.80
N ASP A 124 -4.09 3.88 -10.89
CA ASP A 124 -2.75 4.49 -10.95
C ASP A 124 -2.75 5.86 -11.66
N ARG A 125 -3.93 6.35 -12.04
CA ARG A 125 -4.08 7.58 -12.83
C ARG A 125 -4.81 8.70 -12.11
N CYS A 126 -5.39 8.42 -10.95
CA CYS A 126 -6.19 9.38 -10.22
C CYS A 126 -5.88 9.31 -8.73
N ALA A 127 -5.58 10.46 -8.12
CA ALA A 127 -5.33 10.57 -6.68
C ALA A 127 -6.53 10.14 -5.81
N ALA A 128 -7.76 10.21 -6.36
CA ALA A 128 -8.96 9.81 -5.63
C ALA A 128 -8.89 8.34 -5.17
N GLY A 129 -8.99 8.11 -3.89
CA GLY A 129 -8.92 6.77 -3.30
C GLY A 129 -7.49 6.30 -3.00
N THR A 130 -6.50 7.17 -3.00
CA THR A 130 -5.09 6.89 -2.70
C THR A 130 -4.59 7.69 -1.51
N GLY A 131 -3.38 7.40 -1.03
CA GLY A 131 -2.72 8.17 0.02
C GLY A 131 -2.53 9.65 -0.35
N LYS A 132 -2.34 9.97 -1.64
CA LYS A 132 -2.21 11.35 -2.12
C LYS A 132 -3.47 12.18 -1.92
N PHE A 133 -4.64 11.57 -2.01
CA PHE A 133 -5.89 12.23 -1.66
C PHE A 133 -5.92 12.63 -0.18
N LEU A 134 -5.54 11.70 0.72
CA LEU A 134 -5.48 11.99 2.16
C LEU A 134 -4.44 13.05 2.48
N GLU A 135 -3.26 12.96 1.88
CA GLU A 135 -2.18 13.92 2.07
C GLU A 135 -2.63 15.34 1.67
N TYR A 136 -3.21 15.48 0.48
CA TYR A 136 -3.69 16.76 -0.01
C TYR A 136 -4.82 17.32 0.85
N THR A 137 -5.82 16.49 1.18
CA THR A 137 -6.95 16.95 1.99
C THR A 137 -6.53 17.28 3.41
N ALA A 138 -5.56 16.58 4.02
CA ALA A 138 -5.02 16.93 5.32
C ALA A 138 -4.41 18.36 5.33
N THR A 139 -3.79 18.81 4.23
CA THR A 139 -3.26 20.18 4.14
C THR A 139 -4.35 21.25 4.22
N VAL A 140 -5.57 20.97 3.74
CA VAL A 140 -6.72 21.87 3.86
C VAL A 140 -7.08 22.10 5.34
N PHE A 141 -6.86 21.09 6.18
CA PHE A 141 -7.05 21.17 7.64
C PHE A 141 -5.80 21.64 8.38
N GLN A 142 -4.73 22.00 7.67
CA GLN A 142 -3.43 22.38 8.23
C GLN A 142 -2.85 21.30 9.15
N MET A 143 -3.05 20.03 8.79
CA MET A 143 -2.63 18.86 9.53
C MET A 143 -1.66 18.00 8.71
N ASP A 144 -0.81 17.24 9.41
CA ASP A 144 -0.09 16.15 8.77
C ASP A 144 -1.01 14.94 8.52
N VAL A 145 -0.68 14.15 7.50
CA VAL A 145 -1.51 13.00 7.12
C VAL A 145 -1.55 11.90 8.18
N ALA A 146 -0.53 11.82 9.06
CA ALA A 146 -0.48 10.80 10.12
C ALA A 146 -1.53 11.07 11.19
N SER A 147 -1.75 12.36 11.53
CA SER A 147 -2.76 12.79 12.52
C SER A 147 -4.18 12.82 11.94
N PHE A 148 -4.32 12.95 10.63
CA PHE A 148 -5.60 13.22 9.98
C PHE A 148 -6.63 12.09 10.16
N GLY A 149 -6.20 10.83 10.19
CA GLY A 149 -7.08 9.70 10.46
C GLY A 149 -7.66 9.72 11.87
N ALA A 150 -6.82 9.95 12.89
CA ALA A 150 -7.26 10.06 14.28
C ALA A 150 -8.21 11.25 14.48
N TYR A 151 -7.93 12.38 13.83
CA TYR A 151 -8.81 13.56 13.83
C TYR A 151 -10.20 13.25 13.22
N ALA A 152 -10.24 12.57 12.08
CA ALA A 152 -11.48 12.18 11.42
C ALA A 152 -12.36 11.27 12.31
N MET A 153 -11.76 10.47 13.19
CA MET A 153 -12.48 9.61 14.13
C MET A 153 -13.20 10.38 15.25
N LEU A 154 -12.93 11.67 15.44
CA LEU A 154 -13.68 12.53 16.34
C LEU A 154 -15.05 12.93 15.74
N GLY A 155 -15.21 12.77 14.43
CA GLY A 155 -16.45 13.04 13.73
C GLY A 155 -17.55 12.05 14.09
N THR A 156 -18.77 12.54 14.24
CA THR A 156 -19.95 11.74 14.58
C THR A 156 -20.97 11.66 13.46
N GLU A 157 -20.92 12.60 12.51
CA GLU A 157 -21.89 12.73 11.42
C GLU A 157 -21.16 13.14 10.13
N ALA A 158 -20.86 12.16 9.28
CA ALA A 158 -20.10 12.39 8.06
C ALA A 158 -20.99 12.98 6.96
N PRO A 159 -20.71 14.19 6.44
CA PRO A 159 -21.37 14.68 5.25
C PRO A 159 -21.01 13.82 4.03
N VAL A 160 -21.92 13.72 3.08
CA VAL A 160 -21.62 13.05 1.81
C VAL A 160 -20.71 13.95 1.00
N ILE A 161 -19.47 13.49 0.75
CA ILE A 161 -18.57 14.12 -0.20
C ILE A 161 -18.77 13.46 -1.56
N ASN A 162 -19.20 14.25 -2.54
CA ASN A 162 -19.53 13.79 -3.89
C ASN A 162 -18.34 13.93 -4.84
N SER A 163 -17.45 14.90 -4.57
CA SER A 163 -16.32 15.19 -5.42
C SER A 163 -15.26 14.10 -5.33
N MET A 164 -14.98 13.47 -6.47
CA MET A 164 -13.94 12.45 -6.56
C MET A 164 -12.57 13.04 -6.87
N CYS A 165 -12.53 14.18 -7.55
CA CYS A 165 -11.29 14.90 -7.84
C CYS A 165 -10.82 15.62 -6.57
N THR A 166 -9.54 15.49 -6.25
CA THR A 166 -8.92 16.07 -5.06
C THR A 166 -9.15 17.59 -4.97
N VAL A 167 -9.04 18.29 -6.10
CA VAL A 167 -9.25 19.76 -6.17
C VAL A 167 -10.71 20.13 -5.87
N PHE A 168 -11.68 19.39 -6.41
CA PHE A 168 -13.08 19.64 -6.13
C PHE A 168 -13.49 19.19 -4.73
N ALA A 169 -12.84 18.15 -4.18
CA ALA A 169 -13.07 17.75 -2.79
C ALA A 169 -12.61 18.83 -1.79
N GLU A 170 -11.53 19.56 -2.08
CA GLU A 170 -11.12 20.74 -1.31
C GLU A 170 -12.20 21.84 -1.35
N THR A 171 -12.70 22.15 -2.54
CA THR A 171 -13.76 23.16 -2.71
C THR A 171 -15.03 22.77 -1.97
N GLU A 172 -15.43 21.49 -2.03
CA GLU A 172 -16.59 20.97 -1.32
C GLU A 172 -16.39 21.01 0.20
N ALA A 173 -15.21 20.61 0.70
CA ALA A 173 -14.86 20.70 2.12
C ALA A 173 -14.90 22.14 2.62
N THR A 174 -14.32 23.08 1.88
CA THR A 174 -14.35 24.52 2.23
C THR A 174 -15.78 25.07 2.25
N SER A 175 -16.62 24.67 1.30
CA SER A 175 -18.03 25.05 1.26
C SER A 175 -18.79 24.52 2.49
N LEU A 176 -18.56 23.28 2.89
CA LEU A 176 -19.17 22.69 4.10
C LEU A 176 -18.70 23.41 5.38
N MET A 177 -17.41 23.80 5.46
CA MET A 177 -16.90 24.62 6.57
C MET A 177 -17.63 25.95 6.64
N ALA A 178 -17.83 26.63 5.50
CA ALA A 178 -18.55 27.89 5.43
C ALA A 178 -20.04 27.77 5.84
N GLN A 179 -20.63 26.58 5.69
CA GLN A 179 -21.97 26.24 6.15
C GLN A 179 -22.05 25.86 7.64
N GLY A 180 -20.92 25.88 8.35
CA GLY A 180 -20.84 25.56 9.78
C GLY A 180 -20.78 24.07 10.10
N VAL A 181 -20.53 23.22 9.11
CA VAL A 181 -20.29 21.79 9.37
C VAL A 181 -18.98 21.64 10.13
N LYS A 182 -18.99 20.84 11.20
CA LYS A 182 -17.81 20.63 12.04
C LYS A 182 -16.65 20.04 11.22
N PRO A 183 -15.42 20.56 11.36
CA PRO A 183 -14.29 20.11 10.57
C PRO A 183 -14.00 18.61 10.70
N GLU A 184 -14.12 18.02 11.90
CA GLU A 184 -13.95 16.59 12.13
C GLU A 184 -14.98 15.74 11.38
N ASN A 185 -16.22 16.23 11.22
CA ASN A 185 -17.24 15.57 10.42
C ASN A 185 -16.92 15.60 8.93
N ILE A 186 -16.38 16.72 8.43
CA ILE A 186 -15.91 16.85 7.05
C ILE A 186 -14.74 15.91 6.80
N ALA A 187 -13.78 15.86 7.72
CA ALA A 187 -12.65 14.92 7.65
C ALA A 187 -13.15 13.46 7.58
N LEU A 188 -14.15 13.09 8.39
CA LEU A 188 -14.77 11.76 8.35
C LEU A 188 -15.43 11.50 6.98
N GLY A 189 -16.14 12.47 6.42
CA GLY A 189 -16.76 12.36 5.09
C GLY A 189 -15.75 12.14 3.97
N LEU A 190 -14.58 12.81 4.03
CA LEU A 190 -13.47 12.61 3.10
C LEU A 190 -12.92 11.19 3.18
N HIS A 191 -12.71 10.64 4.40
CA HIS A 191 -12.27 9.25 4.58
C HIS A 191 -13.31 8.26 4.07
N GLN A 192 -14.61 8.49 4.32
CA GLN A 192 -15.68 7.66 3.78
C GLN A 192 -15.71 7.64 2.24
N SER A 193 -15.37 8.76 1.59
CA SER A 193 -15.33 8.81 0.12
C SER A 193 -14.29 7.86 -0.47
N ILE A 194 -13.13 7.73 0.19
CA ILE A 194 -12.08 6.77 -0.17
C ILE A 194 -12.60 5.34 -0.02
N VAL A 195 -13.17 5.02 1.13
CA VAL A 195 -13.65 3.66 1.43
C VAL A 195 -14.72 3.23 0.44
N ARG A 196 -15.71 4.09 0.14
CA ARG A 196 -16.74 3.78 -0.88
C ARG A 196 -16.12 3.44 -2.25
N ARG A 197 -15.12 4.21 -2.69
CA ARG A 197 -14.43 3.95 -3.94
C ARG A 197 -13.68 2.62 -3.91
N THR A 198 -12.96 2.37 -2.85
CA THR A 198 -12.17 1.15 -2.65
C THR A 198 -13.06 -0.10 -2.59
N VAL A 199 -14.17 -0.04 -1.86
CA VAL A 199 -15.15 -1.15 -1.80
C VAL A 199 -15.73 -1.46 -3.19
N ASN A 200 -15.98 -0.44 -4.01
CA ASN A 200 -16.42 -0.67 -5.39
C ASN A 200 -15.35 -1.38 -6.23
N MET A 201 -14.07 -1.08 -6.05
CA MET A 201 -12.98 -1.83 -6.71
C MET A 201 -12.93 -3.28 -6.22
N LEU A 202 -13.00 -3.52 -4.91
CA LEU A 202 -13.06 -4.86 -4.32
C LEU A 202 -14.22 -5.70 -4.86
N ARG A 203 -15.41 -5.10 -4.98
CA ARG A 203 -16.59 -5.78 -5.55
C ARG A 203 -16.39 -6.18 -7.01
N ARG A 204 -15.71 -5.34 -7.81
CA ARG A 204 -15.45 -5.64 -9.24
C ARG A 204 -14.45 -6.77 -9.46
N VAL A 205 -13.47 -6.92 -8.58
CA VAL A 205 -12.54 -8.06 -8.65
C VAL A 205 -13.13 -9.35 -8.07
N GLY A 206 -14.26 -9.27 -7.36
CA GLY A 206 -14.90 -10.41 -6.69
C GLY A 206 -14.31 -10.62 -5.29
N LEU A 207 -14.58 -9.66 -4.38
CA LEU A 207 -14.14 -9.75 -2.98
C LEU A 207 -14.52 -11.09 -2.35
N GLU A 208 -13.53 -11.79 -1.82
CA GLU A 208 -13.65 -12.93 -0.93
C GLU A 208 -12.81 -12.70 0.32
N PHE A 209 -13.29 -13.15 1.47
CA PHE A 209 -12.55 -13.09 2.73
C PHE A 209 -11.70 -14.35 2.95
N PRO A 210 -10.58 -14.25 3.68
CA PRO A 210 -10.02 -13.06 4.33
C PRO A 210 -9.42 -12.04 3.34
N LEU A 211 -9.65 -10.75 3.63
CA LEU A 211 -9.09 -9.61 2.91
C LEU A 211 -7.83 -9.13 3.63
N VAL A 212 -6.70 -9.07 2.94
CA VAL A 212 -5.50 -8.40 3.43
C VAL A 212 -5.52 -6.93 3.02
N PHE A 213 -5.43 -6.03 3.99
CA PHE A 213 -5.32 -4.60 3.74
C PHE A 213 -3.88 -4.14 3.99
N ALA A 214 -3.19 -3.71 2.94
CA ALA A 214 -1.79 -3.34 2.89
C ALA A 214 -1.60 -1.93 2.29
N GLY A 215 -0.34 -1.50 2.18
CA GLY A 215 0.05 -0.17 1.72
C GLY A 215 0.01 0.87 2.82
N GLY A 216 0.60 2.04 2.57
CA GLY A 216 0.76 3.11 3.58
C GLY A 216 -0.55 3.60 4.19
N VAL A 217 -1.65 3.56 3.45
CA VAL A 217 -2.97 3.96 3.94
C VAL A 217 -3.54 2.96 4.95
N ALA A 218 -3.06 1.72 4.96
CA ALA A 218 -3.44 0.76 6.00
C ALA A 218 -2.97 1.16 7.41
N ASN A 219 -2.09 2.15 7.55
CA ASN A 219 -1.74 2.77 8.84
C ASN A 219 -2.77 3.79 9.33
N ASN A 220 -3.73 4.22 8.49
CA ASN A 220 -4.76 5.18 8.88
C ASN A 220 -5.88 4.51 9.68
N PRO A 221 -6.09 4.85 10.97
CA PRO A 221 -7.07 4.17 11.82
C PRO A 221 -8.50 4.39 11.36
N CYS A 222 -8.83 5.56 10.80
CA CYS A 222 -10.17 5.87 10.32
C CYS A 222 -10.52 5.02 9.08
N ILE A 223 -9.58 4.86 8.13
CA ILE A 223 -9.81 3.99 6.96
C ILE A 223 -9.98 2.54 7.38
N ARG A 224 -9.19 2.04 8.35
CA ARG A 224 -9.34 0.68 8.90
C ARG A 224 -10.76 0.45 9.45
N ASP A 225 -11.20 1.34 10.32
CA ASP A 225 -12.51 1.26 10.97
C ASP A 225 -13.66 1.35 9.96
N LEU A 226 -13.61 2.36 9.07
CA LEU A 226 -14.62 2.55 8.04
C LEU A 226 -14.68 1.38 7.05
N LEU A 227 -13.53 0.83 6.65
CA LEU A 227 -13.47 -0.32 5.75
C LEU A 227 -14.06 -1.57 6.39
N ALA A 228 -13.71 -1.84 7.66
CA ALA A 228 -14.28 -2.96 8.41
C ALA A 228 -15.82 -2.85 8.53
N ARG A 229 -16.34 -1.66 8.87
CA ARG A 229 -17.79 -1.42 8.97
C ARG A 229 -18.50 -1.55 7.63
N GLU A 230 -17.96 -0.95 6.57
CA GLU A 230 -18.59 -0.97 5.23
C GLU A 230 -18.64 -2.38 4.63
N LEU A 231 -17.67 -3.22 4.97
CA LEU A 231 -17.59 -4.62 4.53
C LEU A 231 -18.29 -5.58 5.49
N GLY A 232 -18.68 -5.16 6.69
CA GLY A 232 -19.17 -6.05 7.75
C GLY A 232 -18.11 -7.08 8.18
N ALA A 233 -16.83 -6.69 8.09
CA ALA A 233 -15.71 -7.57 8.37
C ALA A 233 -15.37 -7.61 9.86
N ASP A 234 -15.17 -8.82 10.38
CA ASP A 234 -14.63 -9.05 11.72
C ASP A 234 -13.09 -9.08 11.72
N SER A 235 -12.48 -9.27 12.90
CA SER A 235 -11.02 -9.33 13.07
C SER A 235 -10.36 -10.50 12.35
N GLY A 236 -11.11 -11.54 11.99
CA GLY A 236 -10.61 -12.68 11.22
C GLY A 236 -10.75 -12.50 9.71
N SER A 237 -11.59 -11.56 9.29
CA SER A 237 -11.92 -11.31 7.89
C SER A 237 -11.08 -10.19 7.27
N LEU A 238 -10.73 -9.15 8.06
CA LEU A 238 -9.85 -8.06 7.64
C LEU A 238 -8.48 -8.21 8.33
N LEU A 239 -7.48 -8.56 7.56
CA LEU A 239 -6.12 -8.85 8.04
C LEU A 239 -5.19 -7.70 7.65
N ILE A 240 -4.39 -7.21 8.59
CA ILE A 240 -3.46 -6.10 8.36
C ILE A 240 -2.07 -6.56 8.83
N PRO A 241 -1.04 -6.55 7.96
CA PRO A 241 0.33 -6.86 8.38
C PRO A 241 0.84 -5.83 9.40
N ASP A 242 1.78 -6.23 10.25
CA ASP A 242 2.43 -5.30 11.21
C ASP A 242 3.13 -4.15 10.46
N GLU A 243 3.79 -4.46 9.34
CA GLU A 243 4.44 -3.50 8.44
C GLU A 243 3.73 -3.51 7.08
N PRO A 244 2.57 -2.83 6.94
CA PRO A 244 1.73 -2.94 5.74
C PRO A 244 2.38 -2.36 4.49
N ASP A 245 3.39 -1.51 4.62
CA ASP A 245 4.13 -0.89 3.52
C ASP A 245 5.14 -1.86 2.88
N MET A 246 5.61 -2.89 3.63
CA MET A 246 6.69 -3.78 3.21
C MET A 246 6.26 -4.88 2.24
N GLY A 247 4.96 -5.01 1.97
CA GLY A 247 4.38 -6.12 1.19
C GLY A 247 4.98 -6.28 -0.20
N GLY A 248 5.22 -5.19 -0.92
CA GLY A 248 5.82 -5.20 -2.25
C GLY A 248 7.27 -5.67 -2.24
N ALA A 249 8.11 -5.10 -1.36
CA ALA A 249 9.51 -5.47 -1.22
C ALA A 249 9.68 -6.93 -0.74
N LEU A 250 8.87 -7.35 0.23
CA LEU A 250 8.84 -8.73 0.69
C LEU A 250 8.47 -9.69 -0.45
N GLY A 251 7.42 -9.38 -1.20
CA GLY A 251 6.98 -10.19 -2.33
C GLY A 251 8.01 -10.28 -3.45
N ALA A 252 8.77 -9.21 -3.70
CA ALA A 252 9.88 -9.21 -4.65
C ALA A 252 11.02 -10.14 -4.18
N ALA A 253 11.39 -10.08 -2.88
CA ALA A 253 12.40 -10.98 -2.32
C ALA A 253 11.94 -12.46 -2.37
N LEU A 254 10.67 -12.73 -2.07
CA LEU A 254 10.07 -14.07 -2.19
C LEU A 254 10.09 -14.59 -3.63
N TRP A 255 9.78 -13.72 -4.59
CA TRP A 255 9.87 -14.05 -6.01
C TRP A 255 11.28 -14.51 -6.41
N GLY A 256 12.31 -13.77 -5.97
CA GLY A 256 13.70 -14.13 -6.21
C GLY A 256 14.09 -15.48 -5.63
N ALA A 257 13.53 -15.87 -4.48
CA ALA A 257 13.77 -17.16 -3.85
C ALA A 257 13.13 -18.32 -4.64
N THR A 258 11.93 -18.13 -5.22
CA THR A 258 11.23 -19.17 -5.98
C THR A 258 11.81 -19.42 -7.37
N SER A 259 12.47 -18.44 -7.98
CA SER A 259 13.07 -18.56 -9.33
C SER A 259 14.41 -19.33 -9.33
N LEU A 260 14.79 -19.93 -8.21
CA LEU A 260 16.01 -20.73 -8.04
C LEU A 260 15.75 -22.24 -7.98
N GLY A 261 14.52 -22.67 -7.94
CA GLY A 261 14.08 -24.07 -8.01
C GLY A 261 13.49 -24.34 -9.37
#